data_8343c2c766b924ba3411bd823c647811
#
_entry.id   8343c2c766b924ba3411bd823c647811
#
_cell.length_a   1.000
_cell.length_b   1.000
_cell.length_c   1.000
_cell.angle_alpha   90.00
_cell.angle_beta   90.00
_cell.angle_gamma   90.00
#
_symmetry.space_group_name_H-M   'P 1'
#
loop_
_entity.id
_entity.type
_entity.pdbx_description
1 polymer ?
#
loop_
_entity_poly.entity_id
_entity_poly.type
_entity_poly.pdbx_seq_one_letter_code
_entity_poly.pdbx_strand_id
1 'polypeptide(L)'
;MKKLLNISYAILICLFCTGTSTAQNAKAEKKAEKTAELKRIVEGKNYVFKANSANPTGNSSVQVSGSSMQAGNLASMMGGGSIALTGTYDLTLSNDTLTAFLPYYGVAYTAPLNPTEGGIKFKTTKFDYKVTEKKKGNIEISFKPLDLQQRAPGDVQRMIMTVSAGGYANLQITLLNRQPISFTGTLEEVKPKPAS
;
A
#
# COMPACT_ATOMS: atom_id res chain seq x y z
N MET A 1 50.28 10.71 -42.16
CA MET A 1 50.20 10.39 -40.70
C MET A 1 48.96 10.96 -40.01
N LYS A 2 48.55 12.22 -40.24
CA LYS A 2 47.35 12.80 -39.56
C LYS A 2 46.01 12.12 -39.92
N LYS A 3 45.83 11.58 -41.13
CA LYS A 3 44.58 10.88 -41.53
C LYS A 3 44.41 9.50 -40.89
N LEU A 4 45.48 8.77 -40.61
CA LEU A 4 45.45 7.47 -39.95
C LEU A 4 45.13 7.60 -38.44
N LEU A 5 45.58 8.70 -37.83
CA LEU A 5 45.29 8.97 -36.41
C LEU A 5 43.80 9.27 -36.15
N ASN A 6 43.14 9.97 -37.09
CA ASN A 6 41.70 10.27 -36.97
C ASN A 6 40.80 9.04 -37.16
N ILE A 7 41.23 8.07 -38.00
CA ILE A 7 40.48 6.81 -38.20
C ILE A 7 40.58 5.93 -36.96
N SER A 8 41.75 5.90 -36.31
CA SER A 8 41.94 5.15 -35.04
C SER A 8 41.08 5.71 -33.89
N TYR A 9 40.91 7.04 -33.83
CA TYR A 9 40.07 7.69 -32.80
C TYR A 9 38.57 7.44 -33.05
N ALA A 10 38.12 7.39 -34.30
CA ALA A 10 36.74 7.09 -34.67
C ALA A 10 36.35 5.64 -34.34
N ILE A 11 37.25 4.69 -34.51
CA ILE A 11 37.04 3.27 -34.17
C ILE A 11 37.01 3.07 -32.67
N LEU A 12 37.80 3.81 -31.88
CA LEU A 12 37.81 3.72 -30.41
C LEU A 12 36.51 4.25 -29.79
N ILE A 13 35.85 5.24 -30.38
CA ILE A 13 34.58 5.80 -29.90
C ILE A 13 33.41 4.86 -30.18
N CYS A 14 33.42 4.10 -31.28
CA CYS A 14 32.37 3.13 -31.61
C CYS A 14 32.36 1.89 -30.68
N LEU A 15 33.48 1.52 -30.06
CA LEU A 15 33.55 0.37 -29.14
C LEU A 15 33.00 0.66 -27.76
N PHE A 16 32.79 1.92 -27.38
CA PHE A 16 32.22 2.28 -26.06
C PHE A 16 30.70 2.36 -26.03
N CYS A 17 29.99 2.30 -27.17
CA CYS A 17 28.52 2.45 -27.22
C CYS A 17 27.73 1.15 -27.13
N THR A 18 28.34 -0.02 -27.03
CA THR A 18 27.62 -1.30 -27.09
C THR A 18 27.25 -1.89 -25.71
N GLY A 19 27.69 -1.29 -24.59
CA GLY A 19 27.54 -1.86 -23.27
C GLY A 19 26.24 -1.51 -22.52
N THR A 20 25.45 -0.54 -22.97
CA THR A 20 24.31 -0.03 -22.17
C THR A 20 22.95 -0.65 -22.51
N SER A 21 22.80 -1.31 -23.65
CA SER A 21 21.50 -1.83 -24.11
C SER A 21 21.05 -3.10 -23.38
N THR A 22 21.97 -3.97 -22.96
CA THR A 22 21.63 -5.25 -22.33
C THR A 22 21.15 -5.09 -20.88
N ALA A 23 21.69 -4.15 -20.12
CA ALA A 23 21.29 -3.90 -18.73
C ALA A 23 19.88 -3.27 -18.61
N GLN A 24 19.50 -2.43 -19.59
CA GLN A 24 18.17 -1.83 -19.64
C GLN A 24 17.08 -2.86 -20.00
N ASN A 25 17.37 -3.76 -20.95
CA ASN A 25 16.45 -4.82 -21.33
C ASN A 25 16.18 -5.81 -20.19
N ALA A 26 17.22 -6.27 -19.47
CA ALA A 26 17.08 -7.15 -18.33
C ALA A 26 16.26 -6.53 -17.17
N LYS A 27 16.37 -5.22 -16.95
CA LYS A 27 15.59 -4.50 -15.95
C LYS A 27 14.12 -4.33 -16.37
N ALA A 28 13.87 -4.10 -17.66
CA ALA A 28 12.52 -4.00 -18.21
C ALA A 28 11.79 -5.35 -18.16
N GLU A 29 12.48 -6.43 -18.48
CA GLU A 29 11.97 -7.79 -18.47
C GLU A 29 11.60 -8.25 -17.05
N LYS A 30 12.50 -8.08 -16.08
CA LYS A 30 12.21 -8.34 -14.65
C LYS A 30 11.03 -7.51 -14.11
N LYS A 31 10.86 -6.29 -14.59
CA LYS A 31 9.72 -5.46 -14.21
C LYS A 31 8.42 -5.97 -14.82
N ALA A 32 8.44 -6.41 -16.07
CA ALA A 32 7.28 -6.98 -16.74
C ALA A 32 6.83 -8.28 -16.07
N GLU A 33 7.76 -9.16 -15.72
CA GLU A 33 7.51 -10.40 -14.98
C GLU A 33 6.84 -10.12 -13.62
N LYS A 34 7.40 -9.22 -12.82
CA LYS A 34 6.81 -8.81 -11.53
C LYS A 34 5.43 -8.19 -11.68
N THR A 35 5.20 -7.43 -12.76
CA THR A 35 3.88 -6.87 -13.02
C THR A 35 2.87 -7.96 -13.38
N ALA A 36 3.27 -8.96 -14.16
CA ALA A 36 2.42 -10.10 -14.50
C ALA A 36 2.07 -10.94 -13.26
N GLU A 37 3.05 -11.19 -12.39
CA GLU A 37 2.83 -11.88 -11.12
C GLU A 37 1.84 -11.12 -10.22
N LEU A 38 2.02 -9.79 -10.09
CA LEU A 38 1.11 -8.94 -9.33
C LEU A 38 -0.32 -9.01 -9.88
N LYS A 39 -0.49 -8.97 -11.21
CA LYS A 39 -1.80 -9.11 -11.84
C LYS A 39 -2.44 -10.44 -11.48
N ARG A 40 -1.71 -11.53 -11.57
CA ARG A 40 -2.18 -12.88 -11.21
C ARG A 40 -2.70 -12.92 -9.77
N ILE A 41 -1.94 -12.34 -8.82
CA ILE A 41 -2.32 -12.28 -7.41
C ILE A 41 -3.61 -11.49 -7.21
N VAL A 42 -3.72 -10.33 -7.87
CA VAL A 42 -4.89 -9.43 -7.74
C VAL A 42 -6.12 -10.03 -8.40
N GLU A 43 -6.00 -10.66 -9.58
CA GLU A 43 -7.08 -11.35 -10.29
C GLU A 43 -7.56 -12.58 -9.52
N GLY A 44 -6.64 -13.28 -8.85
CA GLY A 44 -6.97 -14.41 -7.99
C GLY A 44 -7.77 -14.07 -6.75
N LYS A 45 -7.91 -12.77 -6.39
CA LYS A 45 -8.65 -12.29 -5.21
C LYS A 45 -8.29 -13.02 -3.92
N ASN A 46 -7.04 -13.42 -3.78
CA ASN A 46 -6.55 -14.15 -2.61
C ASN A 46 -5.20 -13.57 -2.17
N TYR A 47 -5.25 -12.43 -1.46
CA TYR A 47 -4.06 -11.71 -1.03
C TYR A 47 -4.25 -10.99 0.29
N VAL A 48 -3.13 -10.64 0.91
CA VAL A 48 -3.05 -9.86 2.13
C VAL A 48 -2.16 -8.63 1.92
N PHE A 49 -2.66 -7.47 2.26
CA PHE A 49 -1.88 -6.26 2.44
C PHE A 49 -1.43 -6.19 3.90
N LYS A 50 -0.13 -6.18 4.14
CA LYS A 50 0.47 -6.00 5.47
C LYS A 50 0.92 -4.56 5.64
N ALA A 51 0.36 -3.87 6.60
CA ALA A 51 0.68 -2.49 6.90
C ALA A 51 1.96 -2.39 7.75
N ASN A 52 2.94 -1.61 7.26
CA ASN A 52 4.20 -1.36 7.95
C ASN A 52 4.20 0.02 8.63
N SER A 53 3.45 0.98 8.07
CA SER A 53 3.30 2.30 8.66
C SER A 53 1.93 2.91 8.40
N ALA A 54 1.49 3.77 9.29
CA ALA A 54 0.28 4.57 9.17
C ALA A 54 0.65 6.04 8.95
N ASN A 55 -0.08 6.70 8.05
CA ASN A 55 0.11 8.10 7.71
C ASN A 55 -1.22 8.83 7.91
N PRO A 56 -1.44 9.46 9.06
CA PRO A 56 -2.63 10.26 9.32
C PRO A 56 -2.70 11.43 8.33
N THR A 57 -3.87 11.68 7.75
CA THR A 57 -4.09 12.78 6.82
C THR A 57 -4.62 13.97 7.62
N GLY A 58 -3.78 14.97 7.87
CA GLY A 58 -4.19 16.21 8.51
C GLY A 58 -3.13 16.76 9.48
N ASN A 59 -3.05 18.09 9.59
CA ASN A 59 -2.30 18.80 10.62
C ASN A 59 -3.05 18.75 11.97
N SER A 60 -3.33 17.56 12.45
CA SER A 60 -4.03 17.42 13.71
C SER A 60 -3.02 17.43 14.82
N SER A 61 -3.05 18.48 15.64
CA SER A 61 -2.54 18.41 17.01
C SER A 61 -3.39 17.36 17.74
N VAL A 62 -2.98 16.11 17.67
CA VAL A 62 -3.68 15.01 18.35
C VAL A 62 -3.41 15.17 19.82
N GLN A 63 -4.40 15.60 20.58
CA GLN A 63 -4.39 15.49 22.03
C GLN A 63 -4.56 14.01 22.38
N VAL A 64 -3.45 13.35 22.66
CA VAL A 64 -3.46 11.97 23.15
C VAL A 64 -3.67 12.03 24.67
N SER A 65 -4.91 12.00 25.10
CA SER A 65 -5.24 11.78 26.51
C SER A 65 -5.15 10.29 26.82
N GLY A 66 -4.15 9.90 27.58
CA GLY A 66 -4.18 8.63 28.33
C GLY A 66 -3.66 7.38 27.66
N SER A 67 -2.89 7.43 26.56
CA SER A 67 -2.27 6.23 26.00
C SER A 67 -0.74 6.25 26.15
N SER A 68 -0.19 5.08 26.48
CA SER A 68 1.26 4.82 26.56
C SER A 68 1.92 4.81 25.15
N MET A 69 1.79 5.89 24.39
CA MET A 69 2.50 6.02 23.12
C MET A 69 3.96 6.39 23.36
N GLN A 70 4.86 5.72 22.66
CA GLN A 70 6.27 6.10 22.64
C GLN A 70 6.43 7.51 22.09
N ALA A 71 7.28 8.31 22.73
CA ALA A 71 7.50 9.73 22.40
C ALA A 71 7.83 9.97 20.91
N GLY A 72 8.49 9.04 20.23
CA GLY A 72 8.79 9.10 18.80
C GLY A 72 7.54 9.04 17.91
N ASN A 73 6.54 8.23 18.28
CA ASN A 73 5.29 8.13 17.54
C ASN A 73 4.43 9.39 17.72
N LEU A 74 4.44 9.97 18.92
CA LEU A 74 3.75 11.23 19.20
C LEU A 74 4.32 12.39 18.37
N ALA A 75 5.64 12.51 18.29
CA ALA A 75 6.30 13.54 17.47
C ALA A 75 5.95 13.38 15.98
N SER A 76 5.89 12.15 15.46
CA SER A 76 5.49 11.87 14.07
C SER A 76 4.04 12.24 13.80
N MET A 77 3.14 12.03 14.74
CA MET A 77 1.72 12.41 14.63
C MET A 77 1.52 13.93 14.64
N MET A 78 2.25 14.65 15.50
CA MET A 78 2.17 16.11 15.58
C MET A 78 2.76 16.80 14.34
N GLY A 79 3.75 16.18 13.69
CA GLY A 79 4.40 16.69 12.48
C GLY A 79 3.76 16.22 11.16
N GLY A 80 2.64 15.49 11.18
CA GLY A 80 2.07 14.87 9.98
C GLY A 80 2.95 13.73 9.42
N GLY A 81 3.80 13.16 10.26
CA GLY A 81 4.75 12.10 9.89
C GLY A 81 4.14 10.69 9.84
N SER A 82 4.94 9.77 9.33
CA SER A 82 4.60 8.35 9.27
C SER A 82 4.84 7.68 10.62
N ILE A 83 3.88 6.88 11.08
CA ILE A 83 3.93 6.12 12.33
C ILE A 83 4.30 4.69 11.97
N ALA A 84 5.46 4.21 12.44
CA ALA A 84 5.85 2.82 12.27
C ALA A 84 4.95 1.88 13.08
N LEU A 85 4.48 0.81 12.46
CA LEU A 85 3.61 -0.19 13.07
C LEU A 85 4.43 -1.40 13.53
N THR A 86 4.33 -1.74 14.80
CA THR A 86 5.05 -2.88 15.41
C THR A 86 4.18 -4.14 15.54
N GLY A 87 2.87 -4.03 15.31
CA GLY A 87 1.92 -5.14 15.34
C GLY A 87 1.62 -5.73 13.97
N THR A 88 0.87 -6.83 13.94
CA THR A 88 0.33 -7.40 12.70
C THR A 88 -0.97 -6.68 12.37
N TYR A 89 -0.92 -5.83 11.35
CA TYR A 89 -2.06 -5.07 10.86
C TYR A 89 -2.22 -5.34 9.38
N ASP A 90 -3.41 -5.77 8.97
CA ASP A 90 -3.63 -6.24 7.61
C ASP A 90 -5.00 -5.88 7.03
N LEU A 91 -5.07 -5.94 5.69
CA LEU A 91 -6.29 -6.01 4.91
C LEU A 91 -6.19 -7.26 4.04
N THR A 92 -7.05 -8.22 4.29
CA THR A 92 -7.06 -9.51 3.60
C THR A 92 -8.30 -9.64 2.72
N LEU A 93 -8.10 -10.02 1.45
CA LEU A 93 -9.14 -10.50 0.56
C LEU A 93 -8.91 -11.99 0.32
N SER A 94 -9.87 -12.82 0.73
CA SER A 94 -9.82 -14.26 0.56
C SER A 94 -11.22 -14.84 0.38
N ASN A 95 -11.42 -15.62 -0.67
CA ASN A 95 -12.69 -16.27 -0.98
C ASN A 95 -13.88 -15.29 -0.95
N ASP A 96 -13.76 -14.15 -1.62
CA ASP A 96 -14.76 -13.08 -1.66
C ASP A 96 -15.11 -12.47 -0.28
N THR A 97 -14.28 -12.72 0.71
CA THR A 97 -14.38 -12.10 2.04
C THR A 97 -13.29 -11.06 2.23
N LEU A 98 -13.69 -9.83 2.50
CA LEU A 98 -12.81 -8.72 2.81
C LEU A 98 -12.76 -8.55 4.33
N THR A 99 -11.56 -8.66 4.90
CA THR A 99 -11.31 -8.50 6.34
C THR A 99 -10.27 -7.41 6.55
N ALA A 100 -10.51 -6.50 7.46
CA ALA A 100 -9.53 -5.48 7.86
C ALA A 100 -9.30 -5.52 9.36
N PHE A 101 -8.03 -5.42 9.73
CA PHE A 101 -7.56 -5.24 11.08
C PHE A 101 -6.43 -4.20 11.06
N LEU A 102 -6.80 -2.92 11.18
CA LEU A 102 -5.87 -1.80 11.08
C LEU A 102 -6.03 -0.86 12.27
N PRO A 103 -4.94 -0.24 12.78
CA PRO A 103 -5.05 0.77 13.81
C PRO A 103 -5.60 2.07 13.20
N TYR A 104 -6.11 2.95 14.03
CA TYR A 104 -6.52 4.27 13.59
C TYR A 104 -5.80 5.34 14.41
N TYR A 105 -5.17 6.26 13.70
CA TYR A 105 -4.51 7.43 14.24
C TYR A 105 -5.07 8.67 13.54
N GLY A 106 -5.91 9.42 14.21
CA GLY A 106 -6.54 10.61 13.63
C GLY A 106 -7.69 11.11 14.50
N VAL A 107 -8.38 12.13 14.00
CA VAL A 107 -9.52 12.75 14.69
C VAL A 107 -10.81 12.05 14.28
N ALA A 108 -11.59 11.68 15.28
CA ALA A 108 -12.97 11.23 15.12
C ALA A 108 -13.93 12.40 15.36
N TYR A 109 -14.89 12.58 14.45
CA TYR A 109 -15.92 13.63 14.57
C TYR A 109 -17.09 13.18 15.44
N THR A 110 -17.24 11.85 15.61
CA THR A 110 -18.28 11.23 16.44
C THR A 110 -17.62 10.22 17.37
N ALA A 111 -18.01 10.20 18.62
CA ALA A 111 -17.50 9.22 19.57
C ALA A 111 -17.80 7.79 19.10
N PRO A 112 -16.83 6.86 19.18
CA PRO A 112 -17.07 5.46 18.87
C PRO A 112 -18.07 4.85 19.84
N LEU A 113 -18.80 3.84 19.39
CA LEU A 113 -19.75 3.11 20.24
C LEU A 113 -19.05 2.44 21.44
N ASN A 114 -17.85 1.94 21.19
CA ASN A 114 -16.99 1.34 22.21
C ASN A 114 -15.64 2.08 22.22
N PRO A 115 -15.29 2.82 23.30
CA PRO A 115 -14.04 3.58 23.39
C PRO A 115 -12.78 2.72 23.26
N THR A 116 -12.87 1.42 23.56
CA THR A 116 -11.72 0.49 23.47
C THR A 116 -11.47 -0.03 22.05
N GLU A 117 -12.40 0.19 21.12
CA GLU A 117 -12.34 -0.31 19.75
C GLU A 117 -12.00 0.80 18.73
N GLY A 118 -10.96 1.57 19.00
CA GLY A 118 -10.57 2.74 18.18
C GLY A 118 -10.01 2.43 16.78
N GLY A 119 -9.78 1.16 16.42
CA GLY A 119 -9.21 0.77 15.12
C GLY A 119 -10.21 0.77 13.96
N ILE A 120 -9.75 0.26 12.80
CA ILE A 120 -10.57 -0.06 11.62
C ILE A 120 -10.64 -1.58 11.57
N LYS A 121 -11.76 -2.15 11.99
CA LYS A 121 -11.96 -3.59 12.11
C LYS A 121 -13.30 -3.97 11.52
N PHE A 122 -13.28 -4.80 10.49
CA PHE A 122 -14.50 -5.32 9.88
C PHE A 122 -14.23 -6.60 9.10
N LYS A 123 -15.30 -7.33 8.84
CA LYS A 123 -15.34 -8.47 7.92
C LYS A 123 -16.64 -8.37 7.12
N THR A 124 -16.54 -8.38 5.79
CA THR A 124 -17.70 -8.30 4.90
C THR A 124 -17.52 -9.16 3.66
N THR A 125 -18.63 -9.65 3.13
CA THR A 125 -18.72 -10.31 1.81
C THR A 125 -19.46 -9.43 0.80
N LYS A 126 -19.97 -8.25 1.24
CA LYS A 126 -20.75 -7.34 0.42
C LYS A 126 -19.96 -6.07 0.14
N PHE A 127 -19.27 -6.03 -0.98
CA PHE A 127 -18.48 -4.87 -1.40
C PHE A 127 -18.33 -4.81 -2.92
N ASP A 128 -18.24 -3.60 -3.45
CA ASP A 128 -17.83 -3.39 -4.83
C ASP A 128 -16.30 -3.51 -4.91
N TYR A 129 -15.81 -4.25 -5.90
CA TYR A 129 -14.39 -4.47 -6.16
C TYR A 129 -14.05 -4.04 -7.58
N LYS A 130 -13.10 -3.13 -7.72
CA LYS A 130 -12.64 -2.66 -9.03
C LYS A 130 -11.14 -2.62 -9.09
N VAL A 131 -10.58 -3.20 -10.14
CA VAL A 131 -9.15 -3.16 -10.46
C VAL A 131 -8.93 -2.25 -11.68
N THR A 132 -7.94 -1.39 -11.62
CA THR A 132 -7.58 -0.49 -12.72
C THR A 132 -6.06 -0.50 -12.89
N GLU A 133 -5.60 -0.78 -14.08
CA GLU A 133 -4.18 -0.66 -14.41
C GLU A 133 -3.79 0.81 -14.55
N LYS A 134 -2.69 1.19 -13.92
CA LYS A 134 -2.12 2.52 -13.98
C LYS A 134 -0.81 2.51 -14.77
N LYS A 135 -0.31 3.68 -15.09
CA LYS A 135 0.99 3.85 -15.77
C LYS A 135 2.12 3.18 -14.96
N LYS A 136 3.17 2.76 -15.66
CA LYS A 136 4.39 2.14 -15.10
C LYS A 136 4.18 0.76 -14.46
N GLY A 137 3.07 0.05 -14.75
CA GLY A 137 2.78 -1.27 -14.20
C GLY A 137 2.25 -1.24 -12.75
N ASN A 138 1.75 -0.10 -12.29
CA ASN A 138 1.04 -0.01 -11.02
C ASN A 138 -0.40 -0.49 -11.20
N ILE A 139 -0.97 -1.08 -10.16
CA ILE A 139 -2.38 -1.50 -10.12
C ILE A 139 -3.08 -0.72 -9.00
N GLU A 140 -4.23 -0.17 -9.31
CA GLU A 140 -5.12 0.44 -8.34
C GLU A 140 -6.32 -0.47 -8.10
N ILE A 141 -6.57 -0.77 -6.84
CA ILE A 141 -7.67 -1.62 -6.38
C ILE A 141 -8.58 -0.76 -5.52
N SER A 142 -9.84 -0.67 -5.88
CA SER A 142 -10.86 0.06 -5.12
C SER A 142 -11.83 -0.93 -4.48
N PHE A 143 -12.05 -0.78 -3.19
CA PHE A 143 -13.07 -1.50 -2.40
C PHE A 143 -14.08 -0.50 -1.88
N LYS A 144 -15.35 -0.81 -2.02
CA LYS A 144 -16.45 -0.04 -1.44
C LYS A 144 -17.37 -1.00 -0.68
N PRO A 145 -17.23 -1.13 0.63
CA PRO A 145 -18.15 -1.92 1.44
C PRO A 145 -19.58 -1.40 1.34
N LEU A 146 -20.56 -2.29 1.33
CA LEU A 146 -21.98 -1.96 1.14
C LEU A 146 -22.83 -2.17 2.38
N ASP A 147 -22.33 -2.93 3.36
CA ASP A 147 -23.07 -3.37 4.56
C ASP A 147 -22.42 -2.97 5.88
N LEU A 148 -21.41 -2.08 5.83
CA LEU A 148 -20.75 -1.63 7.05
C LEU A 148 -21.58 -0.60 7.79
N GLN A 149 -21.43 -0.60 9.11
CA GLN A 149 -22.09 0.35 9.99
C GLN A 149 -21.56 1.77 9.77
N GLN A 150 -22.41 2.77 10.03
CA GLN A 150 -22.01 4.18 9.88
C GLN A 150 -21.18 4.71 11.06
N ARG A 151 -20.82 3.87 12.03
CA ARG A 151 -20.02 4.22 13.21
C ARG A 151 -18.81 3.31 13.35
N ALA A 152 -17.75 3.85 13.95
CA ALA A 152 -16.55 3.07 14.28
C ALA A 152 -16.92 1.81 15.10
N PRO A 153 -16.24 0.67 14.84
CA PRO A 153 -15.07 0.51 13.98
C PRO A 153 -15.37 0.30 12.48
N GLY A 154 -16.66 0.20 12.10
CA GLY A 154 -17.10 -0.17 10.75
C GLY A 154 -17.57 1.02 9.89
N ASP A 155 -17.10 2.24 10.11
CA ASP A 155 -17.50 3.44 9.37
C ASP A 155 -16.72 3.65 8.05
N VAL A 156 -16.24 2.58 7.45
CA VAL A 156 -15.47 2.63 6.20
C VAL A 156 -16.38 2.89 5.00
N GLN A 157 -16.12 3.98 4.29
CA GLN A 157 -16.84 4.36 3.09
C GLN A 157 -16.18 3.80 1.82
N ARG A 158 -14.86 3.93 1.72
CA ARG A 158 -14.07 3.50 0.56
C ARG A 158 -12.63 3.22 0.96
N MET A 159 -12.03 2.27 0.26
CA MET A 159 -10.60 2.00 0.32
C MET A 159 -10.01 1.99 -1.08
N ILE A 160 -8.87 2.63 -1.27
CA ILE A 160 -8.12 2.62 -2.52
C ILE A 160 -6.72 2.15 -2.21
N MET A 161 -6.32 1.04 -2.81
CA MET A 161 -4.99 0.49 -2.67
C MET A 161 -4.24 0.61 -4.00
N THR A 162 -3.10 1.29 -3.99
CA THR A 162 -2.21 1.39 -5.15
C THR A 162 -1.00 0.50 -4.90
N VAL A 163 -0.81 -0.49 -5.78
CA VAL A 163 0.27 -1.46 -5.68
C VAL A 163 1.26 -1.26 -6.83
N SER A 164 2.54 -1.16 -6.51
CA SER A 164 3.62 -1.12 -7.49
C SER A 164 4.01 -2.52 -7.95
N ALA A 165 4.65 -2.64 -9.11
CA ALA A 165 5.19 -3.91 -9.62
C ALA A 165 6.15 -4.63 -8.65
N GLY A 166 6.71 -3.91 -7.67
CA GLY A 166 7.56 -4.49 -6.62
C GLY A 166 6.81 -5.04 -5.41
N GLY A 167 5.45 -5.02 -5.41
CA GLY A 167 4.64 -5.47 -4.28
C GLY A 167 4.47 -4.43 -3.16
N TYR A 168 5.13 -3.26 -3.26
CA TYR A 168 4.88 -2.17 -2.31
C TYR A 168 3.51 -1.56 -2.57
N ALA A 169 2.76 -1.37 -1.51
CA ALA A 169 1.39 -0.89 -1.60
C ALA A 169 1.14 0.31 -0.68
N ASN A 170 0.28 1.22 -1.14
CA ASN A 170 -0.29 2.30 -0.35
C ASN A 170 -1.81 2.10 -0.32
N LEU A 171 -2.37 1.99 0.88
CA LEU A 171 -3.80 1.83 1.13
C LEU A 171 -4.35 3.12 1.74
N GLN A 172 -5.22 3.81 1.03
CA GLN A 172 -5.95 4.96 1.51
C GLN A 172 -7.36 4.56 1.92
N ILE A 173 -7.79 4.95 3.12
CA ILE A 173 -9.11 4.65 3.66
C ILE A 173 -9.86 5.95 3.93
N THR A 174 -11.04 6.07 3.34
CA THR A 174 -12.00 7.13 3.61
C THR A 174 -13.05 6.62 4.57
N LEU A 175 -13.26 7.35 5.64
CA LEU A 175 -14.16 7.03 6.74
C LEU A 175 -15.32 8.04 6.77
N LEU A 176 -16.46 7.65 7.31
CA LEU A 176 -17.65 8.53 7.39
C LEU A 176 -17.53 9.56 8.52
N ASN A 177 -17.09 9.10 9.69
CA ASN A 177 -17.11 9.91 10.92
C ASN A 177 -15.71 10.15 11.50
N ARG A 178 -14.68 9.87 10.71
CA ARG A 178 -13.27 10.04 11.08
C ARG A 178 -12.48 10.61 9.91
N GLN A 179 -11.37 11.27 10.19
CA GLN A 179 -10.46 11.72 9.13
C GLN A 179 -9.94 10.54 8.31
N PRO A 180 -9.69 10.75 7.01
CA PRO A 180 -9.04 9.74 6.17
C PRO A 180 -7.65 9.38 6.73
N ILE A 181 -7.24 8.14 6.51
CA ILE A 181 -5.92 7.66 6.88
C ILE A 181 -5.33 6.83 5.74
N SER A 182 -4.02 6.86 5.59
CA SER A 182 -3.34 5.97 4.65
C SER A 182 -2.31 5.10 5.35
N PHE A 183 -2.04 3.94 4.74
CA PHE A 183 -1.06 2.97 5.22
C PHE A 183 -0.10 2.64 4.09
N THR A 184 1.18 2.49 4.42
CA THR A 184 2.15 1.91 3.51
C THR A 184 2.54 0.52 3.97
N GLY A 185 2.79 -0.37 3.01
CA GLY A 185 3.10 -1.75 3.32
C GLY A 185 3.40 -2.58 2.08
N THR A 186 3.15 -3.88 2.16
CA THR A 186 3.38 -4.84 1.08
C THR A 186 2.14 -5.66 0.80
N LEU A 187 1.94 -6.01 -0.47
CA LEU A 187 0.93 -6.96 -0.92
C LEU A 187 1.58 -8.32 -1.11
N GLU A 188 1.00 -9.35 -0.52
CA GLU A 188 1.46 -10.73 -0.61
C GLU A 188 0.29 -11.66 -0.95
N GLU A 189 0.57 -12.76 -1.65
CA GLU A 189 -0.42 -13.82 -1.85
C GLU A 189 -0.70 -14.54 -0.52
N VAL A 190 -1.97 -14.81 -0.23
CA VAL A 190 -2.34 -15.63 0.94
C VAL A 190 -1.89 -17.06 0.67
N LYS A 191 -0.88 -17.53 1.40
CA LYS A 191 -0.49 -18.94 1.35
C LYS A 191 -1.51 -19.77 2.10
N PRO A 192 -1.99 -20.89 1.52
CA PRO A 192 -2.87 -21.79 2.26
C PRO A 192 -2.14 -22.24 3.53
N LYS A 193 -2.82 -22.13 4.68
CA LYS A 193 -2.30 -22.65 5.95
C LYS A 193 -2.06 -24.15 5.77
N PRO A 194 -0.85 -24.67 6.06
CA PRO A 194 -0.64 -26.12 6.00
C PRO A 194 -1.68 -26.78 6.91
N ALA A 195 -2.37 -27.79 6.35
CA ALA A 195 -3.29 -28.62 7.14
C ALA A 195 -2.52 -29.25 8.29
N SER A 196 -2.91 -28.90 9.50
CA SER A 196 -2.37 -29.51 10.74
C SER A 196 -3.10 -30.81 11.02
#